data_ee5ee69b57f2cf9941c1b356eb8a52f2
#
_entry.id   ee5ee69b57f2cf9941c1b356eb8a52f2
#
_cell.length_a   1.000
_cell.length_b   1.000
_cell.length_c   1.000
_cell.angle_alpha   90.00
_cell.angle_beta   90.00
_cell.angle_gamma   90.00
#
_symmetry.space_group_name_H-M   'P 1'
#
loop_
_entity.id
_entity.type
_entity.pdbx_description
1 polymer ?
#
loop_
_entity_poly.entity_id
_entity_poly.type
_entity_poly.pdbx_seq_one_letter_code
_entity_poly.pdbx_strand_id
1 'polypeptide(L)'
;GITPVLSIIKTVLAREPKSTFTLIYANRQTSSIMFREELEDLKNTYLGRFSVIHILETETQDIDLFTGRIDAEKMDLLFRLWVDAEEVDTAFICGPEPMMLTIADSLRKHGLADEQIRFELFASSQPGRAKTKAVSEAAAKSAGTCEVSVTLDGSTRNFQMEKNGSSVLEAAIANSMDAPYSCKAGVCSTCRAKVIE
;
A
#
# COMPACT_ATOMS: atom_id res chain seq x y z
N GLY A 1 0.53 2.79 3.60
CA GLY A 1 0.15 4.06 4.21
C GLY A 1 -0.12 4.00 5.69
N ILE A 2 0.05 5.12 6.37
CA ILE A 2 -0.09 5.16 7.84
C ILE A 2 -1.55 5.20 8.31
N THR A 3 -2.46 5.79 7.55
CA THR A 3 -3.85 6.05 7.99
C THR A 3 -4.58 4.80 8.47
N PRO A 4 -4.62 3.68 7.71
CA PRO A 4 -5.26 2.47 8.19
C PRO A 4 -4.54 1.84 9.38
N VAL A 5 -3.21 1.85 9.36
CA VAL A 5 -2.40 1.30 10.46
C VAL A 5 -2.63 2.10 11.74
N LEU A 6 -2.69 3.43 11.67
CA LEU A 6 -2.99 4.28 12.83
C LEU A 6 -4.38 4.00 13.41
N SER A 7 -5.37 3.74 12.57
CA SER A 7 -6.71 3.33 13.01
C SER A 7 -6.70 2.01 13.77
N ILE A 8 -5.91 1.03 13.28
CA ILE A 8 -5.73 -0.27 13.95
C ILE A 8 -5.01 -0.08 15.29
N ILE A 9 -3.91 0.68 15.32
CA ILE A 9 -3.16 0.98 16.55
C ILE A 9 -4.08 1.54 17.63
N LYS A 10 -4.85 2.59 17.30
CA LYS A 10 -5.78 3.21 18.25
C LYS A 10 -6.82 2.22 18.76
N THR A 11 -7.35 1.37 17.88
CA THR A 11 -8.37 0.40 18.24
C THR A 11 -7.81 -0.69 19.15
N VAL A 12 -6.66 -1.28 18.81
CA VAL A 12 -6.02 -2.33 19.60
C VAL A 12 -5.63 -1.80 20.98
N LEU A 13 -4.91 -0.67 21.03
CA LEU A 13 -4.45 -0.11 22.31
C LEU A 13 -5.61 0.28 23.25
N ALA A 14 -6.73 0.75 22.70
CA ALA A 14 -7.90 1.14 23.48
C ALA A 14 -8.77 -0.04 23.95
N ARG A 15 -8.90 -1.09 23.12
CA ARG A 15 -9.84 -2.18 23.37
C ARG A 15 -9.21 -3.45 23.92
N GLU A 16 -7.91 -3.64 23.70
CA GLU A 16 -7.18 -4.85 24.07
C GLU A 16 -6.09 -4.52 25.10
N PRO A 17 -6.41 -4.46 26.38
CA PRO A 17 -5.48 -3.94 27.43
C PRO A 17 -4.23 -4.80 27.64
N LYS A 18 -4.21 -6.03 27.14
CA LYS A 18 -3.06 -6.95 27.24
C LYS A 18 -2.19 -6.97 25.98
N SER A 19 -2.70 -6.43 24.87
CA SER A 19 -1.96 -6.39 23.60
C SER A 19 -0.89 -5.31 23.61
N THR A 20 0.25 -5.61 23.01
CA THR A 20 1.30 -4.67 22.66
C THR A 20 1.28 -4.39 21.17
N PHE A 21 1.81 -3.27 20.73
CA PHE A 21 1.90 -2.91 19.33
C PHE A 21 3.26 -2.31 19.01
N THR A 22 3.95 -2.85 18.02
CA THR A 22 5.19 -2.28 17.48
C THR A 22 4.95 -1.76 16.08
N LEU A 23 5.16 -0.47 15.86
CA LEU A 23 5.07 0.19 14.57
C LEU A 23 6.46 0.38 13.96
N ILE A 24 6.73 -0.24 12.82
CA ILE A 24 7.90 0.06 11.99
C ILE A 24 7.43 1.01 10.89
N TYR A 25 7.89 2.26 10.92
CA TYR A 25 7.36 3.31 10.05
C TYR A 25 8.45 3.95 9.18
N ALA A 26 8.45 3.60 7.90
CA ALA A 26 9.38 4.12 6.92
C ALA A 26 8.91 5.45 6.31
N ASN A 27 9.79 6.43 6.29
CA ASN A 27 9.58 7.76 5.71
C ASN A 27 10.86 8.23 5.00
N ARG A 28 10.78 9.28 4.20
CA ARG A 28 11.98 9.84 3.56
C ARG A 28 12.87 10.54 4.57
N GLN A 29 12.28 11.36 5.42
CA GLN A 29 12.95 12.17 6.43
C GLN A 29 11.98 12.54 7.55
N THR A 30 12.49 13.03 8.67
CA THR A 30 11.70 13.39 9.86
C THR A 30 10.54 14.33 9.55
N SER A 31 10.76 15.37 8.72
CA SER A 31 9.72 16.35 8.34
C SER A 31 8.59 15.76 7.48
N SER A 32 8.77 14.57 6.90
CA SER A 32 7.76 13.86 6.11
C SER A 32 6.93 12.84 6.91
N ILE A 33 7.18 12.69 8.21
CA ILE A 33 6.45 11.77 9.06
C ILE A 33 5.04 12.33 9.31
N MET A 34 4.04 11.70 8.67
CA MET A 34 2.64 12.06 8.92
C MET A 34 2.19 11.55 10.30
N PHE A 35 1.37 12.34 10.98
CA PHE A 35 0.84 12.04 12.33
C PHE A 35 1.92 11.83 13.40
N ARG A 36 3.07 12.48 13.26
CA ARG A 36 4.19 12.32 14.18
C ARG A 36 3.81 12.64 15.63
N GLU A 37 3.22 13.81 15.87
CA GLU A 37 2.80 14.23 17.21
C GLU A 37 1.78 13.25 17.81
N GLU A 38 0.82 12.81 17.01
CA GLU A 38 -0.19 11.85 17.45
C GLU A 38 0.41 10.48 17.81
N LEU A 39 1.41 10.02 17.07
CA LEU A 39 2.15 8.78 17.41
C LEU A 39 2.96 8.93 18.70
N GLU A 40 3.56 10.10 18.94
CA GLU A 40 4.27 10.40 20.18
C GLU A 40 3.30 10.47 21.37
N ASP A 41 2.13 11.09 21.21
CA ASP A 41 1.08 11.13 22.23
C ASP A 41 0.55 9.73 22.57
N LEU A 42 0.32 8.90 21.56
CA LEU A 42 -0.07 7.49 21.76
C LEU A 42 1.02 6.71 22.51
N LYS A 43 2.28 6.92 22.15
CA LYS A 43 3.41 6.28 22.85
C LYS A 43 3.49 6.70 24.31
N ASN A 44 3.26 7.97 24.61
CA ASN A 44 3.22 8.49 25.99
C ASN A 44 2.02 7.95 26.77
N THR A 45 0.86 7.83 26.11
CA THR A 45 -0.37 7.32 26.73
C THR A 45 -0.29 5.82 27.03
N TYR A 46 0.34 5.06 26.13
CA TYR A 46 0.42 3.60 26.22
C TYR A 46 1.86 3.11 26.45
N LEU A 47 2.58 3.76 27.38
CA LEU A 47 3.94 3.37 27.77
C LEU A 47 4.05 1.87 28.08
N GLY A 48 5.07 1.22 27.50
CA GLY A 48 5.31 -0.22 27.63
C GLY A 48 4.39 -1.10 26.75
N ARG A 49 3.41 -0.51 26.07
CA ARG A 49 2.50 -1.24 25.18
C ARG A 49 2.58 -0.80 23.71
N PHE A 50 3.09 0.38 23.45
CA PHE A 50 3.27 0.92 22.12
C PHE A 50 4.69 1.36 21.87
N SER A 51 5.31 0.79 20.84
CA SER A 51 6.66 1.11 20.37
C SER A 51 6.64 1.59 18.94
N VAL A 52 7.46 2.59 18.62
CA VAL A 52 7.60 3.12 17.26
C VAL A 52 9.07 3.09 16.86
N ILE A 53 9.35 2.46 15.72
CA ILE A 53 10.67 2.43 15.07
C ILE A 53 10.54 3.22 13.78
N HIS A 54 11.19 4.39 13.70
CA HIS A 54 11.25 5.16 12.46
C HIS A 54 12.43 4.72 11.62
N ILE A 55 12.18 4.46 10.33
CA ILE A 55 13.23 4.20 9.33
C ILE A 55 13.22 5.37 8.35
N LEU A 56 14.34 6.08 8.22
CA LEU A 56 14.44 7.28 7.41
C LEU A 56 15.35 7.05 6.21
N GLU A 57 14.80 7.24 5.00
CA GLU A 57 15.50 6.91 3.75
C GLU A 57 16.71 7.83 3.49
N THR A 58 16.54 9.13 3.72
CA THR A 58 17.52 10.16 3.31
C THR A 58 18.14 10.92 4.48
N GLU A 59 17.81 10.56 5.71
CA GLU A 59 18.30 11.19 6.91
C GLU A 59 19.05 10.18 7.76
N THR A 60 20.34 10.44 8.02
CA THR A 60 21.18 9.55 8.83
C THR A 60 20.72 9.55 10.28
N GLN A 61 20.65 8.38 10.87
CA GLN A 61 20.32 8.18 12.27
C GLN A 61 21.52 7.58 13.03
N ASP A 62 21.52 7.67 14.35
CA ASP A 62 22.59 7.15 15.23
C ASP A 62 22.78 5.64 15.07
N ILE A 63 21.73 4.93 14.65
CA ILE A 63 21.74 3.49 14.36
C ILE A 63 21.55 3.30 12.86
N ASP A 64 22.55 2.79 12.18
CA ASP A 64 22.54 2.57 10.73
C ASP A 64 21.36 1.71 10.26
N LEU A 65 20.90 0.78 11.09
CA LEU A 65 19.73 -0.06 10.83
C LEU A 65 18.48 0.77 10.52
N PHE A 66 18.36 1.95 11.09
CA PHE A 66 17.19 2.84 10.93
C PHE A 66 17.36 3.83 9.77
N THR A 67 18.48 3.79 9.05
CA THR A 67 18.75 4.61 7.85
C THR A 67 18.55 3.81 6.58
N GLY A 68 17.95 4.43 5.54
CA GLY A 68 17.74 3.81 4.23
C GLY A 68 16.38 3.16 4.04
N ARG A 69 16.21 2.43 2.95
CA ARG A 69 14.95 1.73 2.63
C ARG A 69 14.82 0.42 3.37
N ILE A 70 13.58 -0.02 3.54
CA ILE A 70 13.28 -1.37 4.01
C ILE A 70 13.56 -2.36 2.88
N ASP A 71 14.49 -3.28 3.14
CA ASP A 71 14.81 -4.44 2.32
C ASP A 71 14.81 -5.72 3.17
N ALA A 72 15.09 -6.86 2.55
CA ALA A 72 15.04 -8.15 3.23
C ALA A 72 16.11 -8.27 4.33
N GLU A 73 17.31 -7.72 4.12
CA GLU A 73 18.40 -7.75 5.10
C GLU A 73 18.07 -6.90 6.33
N LYS A 74 17.53 -5.71 6.10
CA LYS A 74 17.09 -4.81 7.18
C LYS A 74 15.96 -5.43 7.99
N MET A 75 14.99 -6.07 7.33
CA MET A 75 13.91 -6.77 8.04
C MET A 75 14.44 -7.93 8.87
N ASP A 76 15.39 -8.69 8.35
CA ASP A 76 16.04 -9.78 9.08
C ASP A 76 16.75 -9.30 10.36
N LEU A 77 17.47 -8.17 10.25
CA LEU A 77 18.13 -7.55 11.39
C LEU A 77 17.14 -6.98 12.41
N LEU A 78 16.02 -6.38 11.95
CA LEU A 78 14.98 -5.87 12.84
C LEU A 78 14.31 -6.99 13.64
N PHE A 79 14.01 -8.13 13.02
CA PHE A 79 13.45 -9.29 13.73
C PHE A 79 14.46 -9.93 14.68
N ARG A 80 15.74 -9.92 14.37
CA ARG A 80 16.76 -10.49 15.25
C ARG A 80 17.10 -9.63 16.45
N LEU A 81 16.95 -8.32 16.35
CA LEU A 81 17.47 -7.37 17.36
C LEU A 81 16.38 -6.57 18.06
N TRP A 82 15.21 -6.38 17.45
CA TRP A 82 14.22 -5.42 17.94
C TRP A 82 12.80 -5.97 18.04
N VAL A 83 12.44 -6.98 17.28
CA VAL A 83 11.08 -7.55 17.26
C VAL A 83 11.19 -9.06 17.36
N ASP A 84 10.68 -9.62 18.42
CA ASP A 84 10.57 -11.07 18.54
C ASP A 84 9.41 -11.56 17.65
N ALA A 85 9.77 -12.27 16.57
CA ALA A 85 8.79 -12.75 15.60
C ALA A 85 7.89 -13.86 16.20
N GLU A 86 8.36 -14.59 17.20
CA GLU A 86 7.59 -15.65 17.87
C GLU A 86 6.47 -15.07 18.75
N GLU A 87 6.62 -13.82 19.21
CA GLU A 87 5.61 -13.11 20.00
C GLU A 87 4.58 -12.35 19.14
N VAL A 88 4.71 -12.38 17.80
CA VAL A 88 3.81 -11.66 16.90
C VAL A 88 2.57 -12.49 16.57
N ASP A 89 1.43 -12.11 17.13
CA ASP A 89 0.13 -12.71 16.79
C ASP A 89 -0.37 -12.30 15.42
N THR A 90 -0.20 -11.03 15.03
CA THR A 90 -0.67 -10.49 13.75
C THR A 90 0.23 -9.36 13.27
N ALA A 91 0.60 -9.40 12.01
CA ALA A 91 1.34 -8.33 11.33
C ALA A 91 0.46 -7.62 10.30
N PHE A 92 0.38 -6.29 10.39
CA PHE A 92 -0.34 -5.44 9.44
C PHE A 92 0.66 -4.70 8.55
N ILE A 93 0.54 -4.87 7.24
CA ILE A 93 1.47 -4.27 6.28
C ILE A 93 0.70 -3.34 5.35
N CYS A 94 1.14 -2.08 5.23
CA CYS A 94 0.54 -1.11 4.34
C CYS A 94 1.59 -0.18 3.73
N GLY A 95 1.76 -0.23 2.41
CA GLY A 95 2.74 0.59 1.70
C GLY A 95 2.85 0.24 0.22
N PRO A 96 3.94 0.65 -0.44
CA PRO A 96 4.22 0.25 -1.82
C PRO A 96 4.32 -1.28 -1.95
N GLU A 97 3.75 -1.84 -3.02
CA GLU A 97 3.69 -3.29 -3.22
C GLU A 97 5.06 -4.00 -3.10
N PRO A 98 6.16 -3.51 -3.71
CA PRO A 98 7.45 -4.18 -3.56
C PRO A 98 7.91 -4.28 -2.09
N MET A 99 7.68 -3.22 -1.30
CA MET A 99 7.98 -3.21 0.12
C MET A 99 7.12 -4.22 0.89
N MET A 100 5.81 -4.25 0.60
CA MET A 100 4.89 -5.18 1.26
C MET A 100 5.25 -6.64 0.99
N LEU A 101 5.62 -6.98 -0.24
CA LEU A 101 6.05 -8.33 -0.60
C LEU A 101 7.34 -8.71 0.12
N THR A 102 8.32 -7.81 0.14
CA THR A 102 9.59 -8.03 0.86
C THR A 102 9.36 -8.28 2.35
N ILE A 103 8.52 -7.47 3.00
CA ILE A 103 8.18 -7.61 4.42
C ILE A 103 7.45 -8.93 4.67
N ALA A 104 6.46 -9.28 3.84
CA ALA A 104 5.72 -10.53 4.00
C ALA A 104 6.60 -11.76 3.86
N ASP A 105 7.51 -11.77 2.89
CA ASP A 105 8.45 -12.87 2.71
C ASP A 105 9.42 -12.99 3.89
N SER A 106 9.85 -11.86 4.46
CA SER A 106 10.67 -11.85 5.66
C SER A 106 9.91 -12.39 6.88
N LEU A 107 8.66 -11.98 7.09
CA LEU A 107 7.81 -12.48 8.17
C LEU A 107 7.62 -14.01 8.09
N ARG A 108 7.35 -14.55 6.89
CA ARG A 108 7.26 -16.00 6.67
C ARG A 108 8.56 -16.74 7.01
N LYS A 109 9.70 -16.18 6.63
CA LYS A 109 11.01 -16.75 6.97
C LYS A 109 11.26 -16.80 8.46
N HIS A 110 10.69 -15.86 9.21
CA HIS A 110 10.75 -15.80 10.67
C HIS A 110 9.62 -16.55 11.37
N GLY A 111 8.84 -17.35 10.63
CA GLY A 111 7.89 -18.31 11.20
C GLY A 111 6.45 -17.86 11.28
N LEU A 112 6.08 -16.66 10.80
CA LEU A 112 4.69 -16.24 10.77
C LEU A 112 3.90 -16.99 9.68
N ALA A 113 2.74 -17.49 10.05
CA ALA A 113 1.80 -18.09 9.11
C ALA A 113 1.10 -17.02 8.24
N ASP A 114 0.64 -17.40 7.05
CA ASP A 114 -0.04 -16.47 6.14
C ASP A 114 -1.29 -15.83 6.75
N GLU A 115 -1.97 -16.55 7.64
CA GLU A 115 -3.16 -16.06 8.35
C GLU A 115 -2.84 -14.94 9.36
N GLN A 116 -1.59 -14.84 9.82
CA GLN A 116 -1.12 -13.80 10.72
C GLN A 116 -0.70 -12.54 9.96
N ILE A 117 -0.48 -12.62 8.64
CA ILE A 117 0.00 -11.52 7.81
C ILE A 117 -1.19 -10.86 7.11
N ARG A 118 -1.50 -9.62 7.48
CA ARG A 118 -2.61 -8.83 6.94
C ARG A 118 -2.08 -7.69 6.09
N PHE A 119 -2.55 -7.66 4.85
CA PHE A 119 -2.23 -6.57 3.93
C PHE A 119 -3.39 -5.59 3.85
N GLU A 120 -3.11 -4.30 4.01
CA GLU A 120 -4.00 -3.29 3.51
C GLU A 120 -3.42 -2.69 2.24
N LEU A 121 -3.95 -3.19 1.13
CA LEU A 121 -3.56 -2.74 -0.21
C LEU A 121 -4.26 -1.41 -0.48
N PHE A 122 -3.48 -0.33 -0.58
CA PHE A 122 -3.92 0.79 -1.44
C PHE A 122 -3.92 0.25 -2.86
N ALA A 123 -5.11 0.18 -3.40
CA ALA A 123 -5.50 -0.62 -4.54
C ALA A 123 -4.93 -0.19 -5.90
N SER A 124 -3.63 0.04 -6.01
CA SER A 124 -2.94 0.04 -7.31
C SER A 124 -2.54 -1.37 -7.77
N SER A 125 -2.59 -2.35 -6.86
CA SER A 125 -2.25 -3.74 -7.19
C SER A 125 -2.91 -4.67 -6.18
N GLN A 126 -4.18 -5.02 -6.38
CA GLN A 126 -4.73 -6.18 -5.70
C GLN A 126 -4.20 -7.46 -6.38
N PRO A 127 -3.33 -8.26 -5.72
CA PRO A 127 -3.24 -9.67 -6.04
C PRO A 127 -4.52 -10.31 -5.47
N GLY A 128 -5.53 -10.47 -6.27
CA GLY A 128 -6.79 -11.07 -5.82
C GLY A 128 -8.04 -10.46 -6.41
N ARG A 129 -8.02 -9.22 -6.91
CA ARG A 129 -8.93 -8.92 -8.00
C ARG A 129 -8.40 -9.75 -9.14
N ALA A 130 -9.12 -10.83 -9.48
CA ALA A 130 -8.80 -11.69 -10.58
C ALA A 130 -8.11 -10.83 -11.64
N LYS A 131 -6.82 -11.06 -11.91
CA LYS A 131 -6.34 -10.87 -13.28
C LYS A 131 -7.48 -11.44 -14.06
N THR A 132 -8.30 -10.57 -14.66
CA THR A 132 -9.25 -11.02 -15.67
C THR A 132 -8.42 -12.02 -16.40
N LYS A 133 -8.78 -13.30 -16.24
CA LYS A 133 -8.02 -14.51 -16.62
C LYS A 133 -7.05 -14.11 -17.68
N ALA A 134 -5.74 -14.35 -17.50
CA ALA A 134 -4.79 -14.07 -18.56
C ALA A 134 -5.49 -14.53 -19.83
N VAL A 135 -5.97 -13.54 -20.59
CA VAL A 135 -6.60 -13.82 -21.86
C VAL A 135 -5.47 -14.52 -22.56
N SER A 136 -5.61 -15.81 -22.81
CA SER A 136 -4.56 -16.59 -23.45
C SER A 136 -4.03 -15.74 -24.60
N GLU A 137 -2.72 -15.69 -24.83
CA GLU A 137 -2.12 -14.85 -25.90
C GLU A 137 -2.83 -15.00 -27.24
N ALA A 138 -3.53 -16.14 -27.45
CA ALA A 138 -4.44 -16.38 -28.58
C ALA A 138 -5.73 -15.51 -28.55
N ALA A 139 -6.26 -15.15 -27.36
CA ALA A 139 -7.46 -14.31 -27.28
C ALA A 139 -7.11 -12.80 -27.32
N ALA A 140 -5.88 -12.42 -26.93
CA ALA A 140 -5.37 -11.06 -27.10
C ALA A 140 -5.20 -10.68 -28.60
N LYS A 141 -4.89 -11.64 -29.44
CA LYS A 141 -4.74 -11.42 -30.89
C LYS A 141 -6.05 -11.27 -31.67
N SER A 142 -7.21 -11.53 -31.06
CA SER A 142 -8.53 -11.40 -31.70
C SER A 142 -9.39 -10.25 -31.12
N ALA A 143 -8.88 -9.49 -30.15
CA ALA A 143 -9.58 -8.35 -29.60
C ALA A 143 -9.47 -7.15 -30.56
N GLY A 144 -10.53 -6.87 -31.29
CA GLY A 144 -10.62 -5.68 -32.14
C GLY A 144 -10.54 -4.39 -31.32
N THR A 145 -10.31 -3.29 -32.00
CA THR A 145 -10.42 -1.93 -31.43
C THR A 145 -11.88 -1.54 -31.23
N CYS A 146 -12.17 -0.70 -30.26
CA CYS A 146 -13.44 0.01 -30.11
C CYS A 146 -13.20 1.52 -30.08
N GLU A 147 -14.16 2.26 -30.59
CA GLU A 147 -14.18 3.72 -30.45
C GLU A 147 -14.80 4.08 -29.11
N VAL A 148 -14.15 4.97 -28.38
CA VAL A 148 -14.59 5.45 -27.07
C VAL A 148 -14.69 6.97 -27.10
N SER A 149 -15.84 7.48 -26.65
CA SER A 149 -16.12 8.90 -26.51
C SER A 149 -16.11 9.25 -25.03
N VAL A 150 -15.21 10.12 -24.58
CA VAL A 150 -15.12 10.57 -23.21
C VAL A 150 -15.43 12.04 -23.11
N THR A 151 -16.40 12.40 -22.28
CA THR A 151 -16.73 13.80 -21.99
C THR A 151 -16.26 14.14 -20.59
N LEU A 152 -15.44 15.19 -20.48
CA LEU A 152 -14.93 15.73 -19.25
C LEU A 152 -15.09 17.25 -19.27
N ASP A 153 -15.73 17.82 -18.25
CA ASP A 153 -15.98 19.27 -18.11
C ASP A 153 -16.55 19.94 -19.37
N GLY A 154 -17.49 19.23 -20.02
CA GLY A 154 -18.14 19.69 -21.24
C GLY A 154 -17.32 19.51 -22.54
N SER A 155 -16.08 19.05 -22.46
CA SER A 155 -15.24 18.75 -23.62
C SER A 155 -15.30 17.25 -23.93
N THR A 156 -15.65 16.89 -25.18
CA THR A 156 -15.71 15.51 -25.62
C THR A 156 -14.51 15.18 -26.50
N ARG A 157 -13.87 14.06 -26.26
CA ARG A 157 -12.82 13.48 -27.12
C ARG A 157 -13.16 12.06 -27.50
N ASN A 158 -12.92 11.75 -28.78
CA ASN A 158 -13.08 10.42 -29.34
C ASN A 158 -11.69 9.83 -29.63
N PHE A 159 -11.50 8.59 -29.22
CA PHE A 159 -10.27 7.85 -29.50
C PHE A 159 -10.55 6.36 -29.63
N GLN A 160 -9.63 5.64 -30.27
CA GLN A 160 -9.69 4.20 -30.37
C GLN A 160 -8.88 3.55 -29.27
N MET A 161 -9.38 2.46 -28.69
CA MET A 161 -8.64 1.64 -27.74
C MET A 161 -8.84 0.15 -28.04
N GLU A 162 -7.89 -0.67 -27.64
CA GLU A 162 -8.01 -2.12 -27.75
C GLU A 162 -9.01 -2.66 -26.74
N LYS A 163 -9.91 -3.52 -27.20
CA LYS A 163 -10.79 -4.29 -26.32
C LYS A 163 -9.95 -5.19 -25.44
N ASN A 164 -10.18 -5.16 -24.13
CA ASN A 164 -9.40 -5.91 -23.13
C ASN A 164 -7.92 -5.47 -22.97
N GLY A 165 -7.53 -4.32 -23.52
CA GLY A 165 -6.24 -3.68 -23.32
C GLY A 165 -6.18 -2.81 -22.06
N SER A 166 -5.75 -1.56 -22.22
CA SER A 166 -5.70 -0.57 -21.14
C SER A 166 -7.09 -0.16 -20.63
N SER A 167 -7.17 0.41 -19.44
CA SER A 167 -8.41 0.99 -18.94
C SER A 167 -8.81 2.25 -19.75
N VAL A 168 -10.10 2.61 -19.74
CA VAL A 168 -10.58 3.87 -20.37
C VAL A 168 -9.86 5.09 -19.79
N LEU A 169 -9.53 5.08 -18.49
CA LEU A 169 -8.75 6.14 -17.85
C LEU A 169 -7.34 6.26 -18.46
N GLU A 170 -6.63 5.14 -18.62
CA GLU A 170 -5.28 5.15 -19.21
C GLU A 170 -5.31 5.59 -20.67
N ALA A 171 -6.30 5.13 -21.42
CA ALA A 171 -6.48 5.56 -22.81
C ALA A 171 -6.82 7.06 -22.91
N ALA A 172 -7.64 7.62 -22.01
CA ALA A 172 -7.93 9.04 -21.95
C ALA A 172 -6.67 9.87 -21.64
N ILE A 173 -5.88 9.47 -20.65
CA ILE A 173 -4.61 10.12 -20.32
C ILE A 173 -3.63 10.06 -21.50
N ALA A 174 -3.50 8.91 -22.16
CA ALA A 174 -2.65 8.75 -23.34
C ALA A 174 -3.08 9.66 -24.51
N ASN A 175 -4.37 10.00 -24.59
CA ASN A 175 -4.92 10.94 -25.56
C ASN A 175 -4.96 12.39 -25.03
N SER A 176 -4.11 12.72 -24.05
CA SER A 176 -3.93 14.08 -23.50
C SER A 176 -5.21 14.66 -22.89
N MET A 177 -6.05 13.84 -22.30
CA MET A 177 -7.14 14.29 -21.43
C MET A 177 -6.63 14.40 -19.99
N ASP A 178 -6.89 15.53 -19.34
CA ASP A 178 -6.57 15.75 -17.92
C ASP A 178 -7.65 15.12 -17.03
N ALA A 179 -7.83 13.80 -17.18
CA ALA A 179 -8.82 13.06 -16.41
C ALA A 179 -8.37 12.94 -14.95
N PRO A 180 -9.20 13.30 -13.97
CA PRO A 180 -8.82 13.21 -12.56
C PRO A 180 -8.66 11.75 -12.13
N TYR A 181 -7.55 11.45 -11.47
CA TYR A 181 -7.30 10.13 -10.88
C TYR A 181 -6.47 10.20 -9.60
N SER A 182 -6.55 9.13 -8.82
CA SER A 182 -5.71 8.93 -7.64
C SER A 182 -5.19 7.49 -7.58
N CYS A 183 -6.01 6.53 -7.13
CA CYS A 183 -5.58 5.13 -6.94
C CYS A 183 -5.46 4.32 -8.23
N LYS A 184 -6.09 4.71 -9.34
CA LYS A 184 -6.24 3.99 -10.63
C LYS A 184 -6.79 2.55 -10.52
N ALA A 185 -7.32 2.17 -9.37
CA ALA A 185 -7.72 0.80 -9.05
C ALA A 185 -9.20 0.67 -8.62
N GLY A 186 -10.01 1.68 -8.90
CA GLY A 186 -11.46 1.63 -8.69
C GLY A 186 -11.93 1.75 -7.23
N VAL A 187 -11.07 2.19 -6.30
CA VAL A 187 -11.38 2.25 -4.86
C VAL A 187 -11.72 3.67 -4.39
N CYS A 188 -10.93 4.67 -4.80
CA CYS A 188 -11.08 6.05 -4.30
C CYS A 188 -12.20 6.85 -4.97
N SER A 189 -12.82 6.32 -6.01
CA SER A 189 -13.88 6.97 -6.80
C SER A 189 -13.48 8.27 -7.53
N THR A 190 -12.23 8.71 -7.49
CA THR A 190 -11.77 9.96 -8.13
C THR A 190 -11.96 9.92 -9.65
N CYS A 191 -11.72 8.77 -10.29
CA CYS A 191 -11.89 8.57 -11.74
C CYS A 191 -13.25 7.95 -12.10
N ARG A 192 -14.27 8.14 -11.26
CA ARG A 192 -15.61 7.60 -11.52
C ARG A 192 -16.23 8.27 -12.73
N ALA A 193 -16.71 7.47 -13.67
CA ALA A 193 -17.44 7.93 -14.86
C ALA A 193 -18.80 7.23 -14.97
N LYS A 194 -19.73 7.87 -15.70
CA LYS A 194 -21.02 7.29 -16.07
C LYS A 194 -20.90 6.76 -17.50
N VAL A 195 -21.20 5.48 -17.68
CA VAL A 195 -21.36 4.90 -19.01
C VAL A 195 -22.75 5.23 -19.52
N ILE A 196 -22.86 5.73 -20.76
CA ILE A 196 -24.12 6.16 -21.37
C ILE A 196 -24.58 5.13 -22.42
N GLU A 197 -23.62 4.56 -23.18
CA GLU A 197 -23.85 3.51 -24.18
C GLU A 197 -22.78 2.42 -24.13
#